data_067330c733fee6c5304ba0b90237a359
#
_entry.id   067330c733fee6c5304ba0b90237a359
#
_cell.length_a   1.000
_cell.length_b   1.000
_cell.length_c   1.000
_cell.angle_alpha   90.00
_cell.angle_beta   90.00
_cell.angle_gamma   90.00
#
_symmetry.space_group_name_H-M   'P 1'
#
loop_
_entity.id
_entity.type
_entity.pdbx_description
1 polymer ?
#
loop_
_entity_poly.entity_id
_entity_poly.type
_entity_poly.pdbx_seq_one_letter_code
_entity_poly.pdbx_strand_id
1 'polypeptide(L)'
;MKIGVTQIILGKLTLDETLQLCRDAGYEALELVFSPEGDPNVDMSDDEVRGVKTRCDDAGIEISSALARYDNRGNFLSRDPAEREAGMASLRRAIDVAYLVETDAVLLHPGQLPVDGTYEDAWNDFLVSMKEIAPYAEEKGVAVGIENVWNKFLLNPKEAREFVDAVGNDWVGIYLDTANMMFYGYPEHWIRGLQHRIKRVHFKDFVRQKRNFVPLMDGDTDWAEVMKGLRDIGYDRYVIHEVGGDRDMQIEMAKRMKQIVAM
;
A
#
# COMPACT_ATOMS: atom_id res chain seq x y z
N MET A 1 -9.34 -12.75 -6.61
CA MET A 1 -8.74 -11.42 -6.31
C MET A 1 -9.57 -10.34 -6.98
N LYS A 2 -9.84 -9.22 -6.30
CA LYS A 2 -10.55 -8.05 -6.85
C LYS A 2 -9.57 -6.98 -7.29
N ILE A 3 -9.88 -6.29 -8.39
CA ILE A 3 -9.03 -5.24 -8.94
C ILE A 3 -9.43 -3.87 -8.43
N GLY A 4 -8.46 -3.02 -8.17
CA GLY A 4 -8.70 -1.65 -7.70
C GLY A 4 -7.64 -0.64 -8.16
N VAL A 5 -7.84 0.59 -7.73
CA VAL A 5 -6.95 1.72 -7.99
C VAL A 5 -6.64 2.46 -6.69
N THR A 6 -5.46 3.06 -6.58
CA THR A 6 -5.13 3.93 -5.45
C THR A 6 -5.40 5.39 -5.77
N GLN A 7 -5.95 6.15 -4.79
CA GLN A 7 -6.06 7.60 -4.92
C GLN A 7 -4.70 8.32 -5.00
N ILE A 8 -3.59 7.66 -4.64
CA ILE A 8 -2.25 8.26 -4.72
C ILE A 8 -1.97 8.84 -6.11
N ILE A 9 -2.45 8.17 -7.16
CA ILE A 9 -2.14 8.51 -8.56
C ILE A 9 -3.26 9.28 -9.28
N LEU A 10 -4.40 9.52 -8.62
CA LEU A 10 -5.57 10.15 -9.24
C LEU A 10 -5.59 11.68 -9.11
N GLY A 11 -4.55 12.26 -8.52
CA GLY A 11 -4.37 13.71 -8.41
C GLY A 11 -5.41 14.37 -7.51
N LYS A 12 -6.10 15.42 -8.03
CA LYS A 12 -7.04 16.23 -7.26
C LYS A 12 -8.51 15.85 -7.49
N LEU A 13 -8.78 14.62 -7.92
CA LEU A 13 -10.17 14.16 -8.04
C LEU A 13 -10.83 14.13 -6.66
N THR A 14 -12.06 14.63 -6.58
CA THR A 14 -12.90 14.43 -5.40
C THR A 14 -13.24 12.94 -5.25
N LEU A 15 -13.72 12.55 -4.08
CA LEU A 15 -14.14 11.16 -3.87
C LEU A 15 -15.24 10.75 -4.85
N ASP A 16 -16.20 11.62 -5.13
CA ASP A 16 -17.30 11.32 -6.08
C ASP A 16 -16.78 11.14 -7.51
N GLU A 17 -15.85 12.00 -7.96
CA GLU A 17 -15.20 11.84 -9.27
C GLU A 17 -14.38 10.55 -9.33
N THR A 18 -13.69 10.20 -8.25
CA THR A 18 -12.93 8.94 -8.12
C THR A 18 -13.86 7.73 -8.19
N LEU A 19 -14.98 7.74 -7.46
CA LEU A 19 -15.96 6.66 -7.47
C LEU A 19 -16.65 6.53 -8.85
N GLN A 20 -16.92 7.66 -9.51
CA GLN A 20 -17.43 7.64 -10.89
C GLN A 20 -16.41 7.02 -11.86
N LEU A 21 -15.13 7.38 -11.74
CA LEU A 21 -14.06 6.78 -12.53
C LEU A 21 -13.96 5.27 -12.29
N CYS A 22 -14.03 4.83 -11.03
CA CYS A 22 -14.01 3.41 -10.68
C CYS A 22 -15.14 2.63 -11.36
N ARG A 23 -16.38 3.15 -11.32
CA ARG A 23 -17.53 2.54 -12.01
C ARG A 23 -17.32 2.44 -13.51
N ASP A 24 -16.90 3.54 -14.13
CA ASP A 24 -16.75 3.62 -15.59
C ASP A 24 -15.62 2.74 -16.11
N ALA A 25 -14.52 2.60 -15.37
CA ALA A 25 -13.41 1.72 -15.68
C ALA A 25 -13.70 0.25 -15.32
N GLY A 26 -14.63 0.03 -14.38
CA GLY A 26 -14.98 -1.29 -13.86
C GLY A 26 -13.99 -1.82 -12.85
N TYR A 27 -13.43 -0.93 -12.00
CA TYR A 27 -12.75 -1.30 -10.76
C TYR A 27 -13.77 -1.76 -9.72
N GLU A 28 -13.36 -2.70 -8.89
CA GLU A 28 -14.17 -3.27 -7.81
C GLU A 28 -13.81 -2.67 -6.45
N ALA A 29 -12.59 -2.08 -6.35
CA ALA A 29 -12.06 -1.55 -5.10
C ALA A 29 -11.26 -0.26 -5.27
N LEU A 30 -11.16 0.48 -4.17
CA LEU A 30 -10.40 1.73 -4.07
C LEU A 30 -9.50 1.69 -2.84
N GLU A 31 -8.25 2.11 -2.98
CA GLU A 31 -7.41 2.49 -1.85
C GLU A 31 -7.58 3.97 -1.57
N LEU A 32 -8.04 4.30 -0.35
CA LEU A 32 -8.32 5.65 0.09
C LEU A 32 -7.08 6.38 0.62
N VAL A 33 -6.97 7.66 0.29
CA VAL A 33 -5.90 8.54 0.79
C VAL A 33 -6.51 9.71 1.56
N PHE A 34 -6.39 9.67 2.89
CA PHE A 34 -6.76 10.78 3.75
C PHE A 34 -5.58 11.76 3.86
N SER A 35 -5.77 13.00 3.42
CA SER A 35 -4.73 14.04 3.44
C SER A 35 -5.30 15.43 3.69
N PRO A 36 -4.48 16.44 4.11
CA PRO A 36 -4.99 17.77 4.47
C PRO A 36 -5.74 18.48 3.35
N GLU A 37 -5.31 18.30 2.10
CA GLU A 37 -5.95 18.89 0.92
C GLU A 37 -6.78 17.87 0.12
N GLY A 38 -6.95 16.65 0.66
CA GLY A 38 -7.61 15.55 -0.04
C GLY A 38 -9.12 15.50 0.18
N ASP A 39 -9.77 14.72 -0.66
CA ASP A 39 -11.11 14.19 -0.43
C ASP A 39 -11.03 12.65 -0.52
N PRO A 40 -10.99 11.96 0.63
CA PRO A 40 -11.29 12.46 1.98
C PRO A 40 -10.13 13.23 2.66
N ASN A 41 -10.50 14.15 3.55
CA ASN A 41 -9.57 14.93 4.36
C ASN A 41 -9.15 14.18 5.63
N VAL A 42 -7.88 14.34 6.05
CA VAL A 42 -7.32 13.62 7.21
C VAL A 42 -7.89 14.08 8.55
N ASP A 43 -8.36 15.34 8.62
CA ASP A 43 -8.94 15.96 9.84
C ASP A 43 -10.45 15.74 9.98
N MET A 44 -11.07 14.96 9.08
CA MET A 44 -12.48 14.57 9.22
C MET A 44 -12.77 13.96 10.58
N SER A 45 -13.94 14.31 11.15
CA SER A 45 -14.50 13.64 12.31
C SER A 45 -14.84 12.17 12.00
N ASP A 46 -15.00 11.35 13.01
CA ASP A 46 -15.36 9.94 12.84
C ASP A 46 -16.66 9.74 12.05
N ASP A 47 -17.65 10.63 12.23
CA ASP A 47 -18.93 10.55 11.50
C ASP A 47 -18.74 10.92 10.02
N GLU A 48 -17.91 11.90 9.71
CA GLU A 48 -17.56 12.24 8.32
C GLU A 48 -16.79 11.08 7.65
N VAL A 49 -15.86 10.42 8.37
CA VAL A 49 -15.17 9.23 7.87
C VAL A 49 -16.14 8.09 7.59
N ARG A 50 -17.13 7.83 8.47
CA ARG A 50 -18.20 6.86 8.18
C ARG A 50 -19.04 7.26 6.96
N GLY A 51 -19.22 8.57 6.72
CA GLY A 51 -19.83 9.10 5.51
C GLY A 51 -19.06 8.74 4.23
N VAL A 52 -17.72 8.68 4.29
CA VAL A 52 -16.88 8.19 3.19
C VAL A 52 -17.21 6.72 2.87
N LYS A 53 -17.33 5.87 3.89
CA LYS A 53 -17.74 4.46 3.71
C LYS A 53 -19.09 4.36 3.00
N THR A 54 -20.08 5.12 3.48
CA THR A 54 -21.43 5.14 2.89
C THR A 54 -21.38 5.52 1.39
N ARG A 55 -20.60 6.55 1.02
CA ARG A 55 -20.42 6.95 -0.38
C ARG A 55 -19.80 5.84 -1.24
N CYS A 56 -18.83 5.12 -0.71
CA CYS A 56 -18.22 3.98 -1.40
C CYS A 56 -19.23 2.84 -1.60
N ASP A 57 -20.01 2.51 -0.57
CA ASP A 57 -21.05 1.47 -0.62
C ASP A 57 -22.15 1.81 -1.63
N ASP A 58 -22.65 3.04 -1.61
CA ASP A 58 -23.66 3.52 -2.57
C ASP A 58 -23.15 3.47 -4.02
N ALA A 59 -21.83 3.62 -4.19
CA ALA A 59 -21.18 3.47 -5.50
C ALA A 59 -20.91 2.02 -5.88
N GLY A 60 -21.05 1.06 -4.96
CA GLY A 60 -20.70 -0.35 -5.16
C GLY A 60 -19.20 -0.61 -5.27
N ILE A 61 -18.37 0.25 -4.65
CA ILE A 61 -16.91 0.15 -4.66
C ILE A 61 -16.42 -0.21 -3.26
N GLU A 62 -15.71 -1.33 -3.13
CA GLU A 62 -15.13 -1.76 -1.87
C GLU A 62 -13.87 -0.93 -1.52
N ILE A 63 -13.58 -0.82 -0.23
CA ILE A 63 -12.37 -0.14 0.23
C ILE A 63 -11.31 -1.19 0.51
N SER A 64 -10.26 -1.23 -0.34
CA SER A 64 -9.20 -2.22 -0.25
C SER A 64 -8.24 -2.00 0.91
N SER A 65 -7.97 -0.73 1.18
CA SER A 65 -7.01 -0.26 2.17
C SER A 65 -7.15 1.25 2.34
N ALA A 66 -6.51 1.80 3.36
CA ALA A 66 -6.44 3.23 3.57
C ALA A 66 -5.01 3.65 3.94
N LEU A 67 -4.71 4.92 3.71
CA LEU A 67 -3.57 5.58 4.31
C LEU A 67 -3.96 6.98 4.75
N ALA A 68 -3.32 7.48 5.82
CA ALA A 68 -3.48 8.84 6.29
C ALA A 68 -2.13 9.57 6.24
N ARG A 69 -2.13 10.79 5.74
CA ARG A 69 -0.95 11.63 5.61
C ARG A 69 -1.25 12.99 6.22
N TYR A 70 -0.45 13.40 7.21
CA TYR A 70 -0.36 14.80 7.62
C TYR A 70 0.73 15.52 6.82
N ASP A 71 0.82 16.85 6.90
CA ASP A 71 1.88 17.63 6.26
C ASP A 71 3.26 17.17 6.72
N ASN A 72 3.44 16.99 8.03
CA ASN A 72 4.58 16.27 8.58
C ASN A 72 4.26 14.77 8.64
N ARG A 73 4.71 14.03 7.64
CA ARG A 73 4.48 12.57 7.54
C ARG A 73 5.35 11.76 8.49
N GLY A 74 6.38 12.41 9.07
CA GLY A 74 7.41 11.73 9.84
C GLY A 74 8.30 10.81 8.99
N ASN A 75 9.27 10.20 9.64
CA ASN A 75 10.16 9.22 9.05
C ASN A 75 10.54 8.18 10.12
N PHE A 76 10.03 6.97 10.01
CA PHE A 76 10.30 5.88 10.95
C PHE A 76 11.78 5.44 10.97
N LEU A 77 12.50 5.72 9.88
CA LEU A 77 13.93 5.38 9.75
C LEU A 77 14.86 6.48 10.28
N SER A 78 14.30 7.62 10.72
CA SER A 78 15.07 8.75 11.23
C SER A 78 15.64 8.46 12.62
N ARG A 79 16.84 9.01 12.89
CA ARG A 79 17.44 9.03 14.23
C ARG A 79 16.73 10.03 15.15
N ASP A 80 16.02 11.02 14.59
CA ASP A 80 15.23 11.99 15.36
C ASP A 80 13.93 11.33 15.88
N PRO A 81 13.74 11.23 17.22
CA PRO A 81 12.51 10.67 17.78
C PRO A 81 11.26 11.46 17.37
N ALA A 82 11.37 12.77 17.15
CA ALA A 82 10.21 13.59 16.76
C ALA A 82 9.67 13.21 15.37
N GLU A 83 10.57 12.84 14.45
CA GLU A 83 10.18 12.33 13.13
C GLU A 83 9.47 10.97 13.22
N ARG A 84 9.94 10.07 14.09
CA ARG A 84 9.28 8.80 14.32
C ARG A 84 7.91 8.96 14.99
N GLU A 85 7.80 9.88 15.96
CA GLU A 85 6.53 10.19 16.62
C GLU A 85 5.50 10.76 15.64
N ALA A 86 5.90 11.66 14.74
CA ALA A 86 5.04 12.16 13.66
C ALA A 86 4.56 11.01 12.74
N GLY A 87 5.46 10.08 12.40
CA GLY A 87 5.11 8.85 11.68
C GLY A 87 4.09 8.00 12.42
N MET A 88 4.28 7.81 13.72
CA MET A 88 3.34 7.06 14.57
C MET A 88 1.98 7.72 14.66
N ALA A 89 1.90 9.06 14.75
CA ALA A 89 0.64 9.79 14.73
C ALA A 89 -0.13 9.58 13.42
N SER A 90 0.56 9.69 12.27
CA SER A 90 -0.02 9.41 10.94
C SER A 90 -0.50 7.96 10.83
N LEU A 91 0.28 7.00 11.31
CA LEU A 91 -0.07 5.57 11.26
C LEU A 91 -1.27 5.25 12.17
N ARG A 92 -1.33 5.80 13.39
CA ARG A 92 -2.50 5.65 14.26
C ARG A 92 -3.76 6.19 13.58
N ARG A 93 -3.68 7.39 12.99
CA ARG A 93 -4.82 7.94 12.23
C ARG A 93 -5.20 7.06 11.03
N ALA A 94 -4.23 6.50 10.31
CA ALA A 94 -4.51 5.57 9.22
C ALA A 94 -5.30 4.33 9.70
N ILE A 95 -4.90 3.75 10.85
CA ILE A 95 -5.60 2.61 11.46
C ILE A 95 -7.02 3.02 11.89
N ASP A 96 -7.20 4.21 12.49
CA ASP A 96 -8.52 4.69 12.91
C ASP A 96 -9.46 4.88 11.72
N VAL A 97 -9.00 5.57 10.65
CA VAL A 97 -9.83 5.76 9.47
C VAL A 97 -10.13 4.43 8.77
N ALA A 98 -9.16 3.51 8.70
CA ALA A 98 -9.38 2.18 8.13
C ALA A 98 -10.45 1.39 8.89
N TYR A 99 -10.41 1.41 10.22
CA TYR A 99 -11.44 0.82 11.07
C TYR A 99 -12.82 1.43 10.82
N LEU A 100 -12.90 2.77 10.72
CA LEU A 100 -14.16 3.49 10.52
C LEU A 100 -14.76 3.29 9.12
N VAL A 101 -13.93 3.09 8.10
CA VAL A 101 -14.39 2.76 6.75
C VAL A 101 -14.49 1.25 6.50
N GLU A 102 -14.34 0.44 7.56
CA GLU A 102 -14.48 -1.02 7.52
C GLU A 102 -13.53 -1.73 6.54
N THR A 103 -12.30 -1.22 6.40
CA THR A 103 -11.23 -1.95 5.70
C THR A 103 -10.23 -2.53 6.68
N ASP A 104 -9.62 -3.67 6.32
CA ASP A 104 -8.76 -4.45 7.21
C ASP A 104 -7.26 -4.26 6.96
N ALA A 105 -6.86 -3.20 6.22
CA ALA A 105 -5.44 -2.90 6.00
C ALA A 105 -5.17 -1.42 5.79
N VAL A 106 -3.95 -1.02 6.19
CA VAL A 106 -3.37 0.29 5.88
C VAL A 106 -2.05 0.13 5.13
N LEU A 107 -1.76 1.07 4.23
CA LEU A 107 -0.46 1.19 3.60
C LEU A 107 0.46 2.04 4.48
N LEU A 108 1.65 1.53 4.79
CA LEU A 108 2.70 2.24 5.50
C LEU A 108 3.92 2.42 4.62
N HIS A 109 4.23 3.68 4.29
CA HIS A 109 5.52 4.07 3.73
C HIS A 109 6.49 4.38 4.89
N PRO A 110 7.57 3.61 5.10
CA PRO A 110 8.39 3.72 6.32
C PRO A 110 9.27 4.99 6.39
N GLY A 111 9.32 5.77 5.33
CA GLY A 111 10.21 6.93 5.21
C GLY A 111 11.48 6.59 4.43
N GLN A 112 12.46 7.51 4.42
CA GLN A 112 13.74 7.38 3.73
C GLN A 112 14.85 7.07 4.71
N LEU A 113 15.71 6.11 4.39
CA LEU A 113 16.90 5.84 5.20
C LEU A 113 17.83 7.08 5.17
N PRO A 114 18.10 7.71 6.32
CA PRO A 114 18.99 8.88 6.39
C PRO A 114 20.46 8.48 6.19
N VAL A 115 21.31 9.46 5.97
CA VAL A 115 22.76 9.22 5.82
C VAL A 115 23.49 9.14 7.16
N ASP A 116 22.89 9.65 8.22
CA ASP A 116 23.40 9.61 9.59
C ASP A 116 22.96 8.32 10.30
N GLY A 117 23.80 7.85 11.21
CA GLY A 117 23.60 6.58 11.90
C GLY A 117 24.01 5.36 11.06
N THR A 118 23.53 4.22 11.45
CA THR A 118 23.77 2.93 10.78
C THR A 118 22.45 2.30 10.30
N TYR A 119 22.56 1.31 9.42
CA TYR A 119 21.39 0.51 8.99
C TYR A 119 20.73 -0.21 10.17
N GLU A 120 21.56 -0.72 11.10
CA GLU A 120 21.10 -1.38 12.32
C GLU A 120 20.35 -0.43 13.26
N ASP A 121 20.76 0.84 13.33
CA ASP A 121 20.02 1.85 14.09
C ASP A 121 18.62 2.04 13.51
N ALA A 122 18.52 2.26 12.19
CA ALA A 122 17.21 2.42 11.52
C ALA A 122 16.33 1.17 11.66
N TRP A 123 16.93 -0.02 11.56
CA TRP A 123 16.26 -1.29 11.81
C TRP A 123 15.67 -1.36 13.21
N ASN A 124 16.47 -1.08 14.22
CA ASN A 124 16.06 -1.17 15.61
C ASN A 124 14.99 -0.12 15.97
N ASP A 125 15.18 1.13 15.54
CA ASP A 125 14.24 2.22 15.80
C ASP A 125 12.87 1.94 15.13
N PHE A 126 12.87 1.45 13.90
CA PHE A 126 11.64 1.09 13.20
C PHE A 126 10.98 -0.16 13.81
N LEU A 127 11.77 -1.15 14.22
CA LEU A 127 11.25 -2.35 14.88
C LEU A 127 10.56 -2.00 16.21
N VAL A 128 11.09 -1.06 16.99
CA VAL A 128 10.46 -0.56 18.22
C VAL A 128 9.11 0.06 17.88
N SER A 129 9.05 0.94 16.88
CA SER A 129 7.80 1.57 16.44
C SER A 129 6.75 0.55 15.98
N MET A 130 7.17 -0.47 15.22
CA MET A 130 6.23 -1.51 14.75
C MET A 130 5.74 -2.40 15.88
N LYS A 131 6.58 -2.74 16.87
CA LYS A 131 6.15 -3.47 18.06
C LYS A 131 5.19 -2.67 18.94
N GLU A 132 5.34 -1.35 19.00
CA GLU A 132 4.44 -0.47 19.73
C GLU A 132 3.05 -0.40 19.09
N ILE A 133 2.98 -0.29 17.75
CA ILE A 133 1.71 -0.14 17.03
C ILE A 133 0.95 -1.45 16.83
N ALA A 134 1.64 -2.58 16.78
CA ALA A 134 1.06 -3.88 16.44
C ALA A 134 -0.13 -4.29 17.32
N PRO A 135 -0.10 -4.14 18.67
CA PRO A 135 -1.27 -4.43 19.51
C PRO A 135 -2.49 -3.55 19.22
N TYR A 136 -2.25 -2.29 18.83
CA TYR A 136 -3.34 -1.39 18.44
C TYR A 136 -3.95 -1.79 17.09
N ALA A 137 -3.12 -2.15 16.13
CA ALA A 137 -3.57 -2.68 14.84
C ALA A 137 -4.41 -3.96 15.03
N GLU A 138 -3.97 -4.87 15.90
CA GLU A 138 -4.68 -6.09 16.27
C GLU A 138 -6.04 -5.79 16.92
N GLU A 139 -6.10 -4.88 17.91
CA GLU A 139 -7.34 -4.45 18.56
C GLU A 139 -8.37 -3.92 17.55
N LYS A 140 -7.91 -3.17 16.56
CA LYS A 140 -8.76 -2.61 15.50
C LYS A 140 -9.08 -3.61 14.37
N GLY A 141 -8.40 -4.73 14.31
CA GLY A 141 -8.53 -5.67 13.20
C GLY A 141 -8.01 -5.12 11.86
N VAL A 142 -7.01 -4.23 11.90
CA VAL A 142 -6.45 -3.53 10.74
C VAL A 142 -4.97 -3.86 10.60
N ALA A 143 -4.60 -4.56 9.54
CA ALA A 143 -3.21 -4.92 9.27
C ALA A 143 -2.39 -3.72 8.77
N VAL A 144 -1.18 -3.55 9.29
CA VAL A 144 -0.19 -2.58 8.80
C VAL A 144 0.66 -3.24 7.72
N GLY A 145 0.53 -2.81 6.48
CA GLY A 145 1.34 -3.25 5.34
C GLY A 145 2.51 -2.29 5.09
N ILE A 146 3.74 -2.72 5.37
CA ILE A 146 4.96 -1.96 5.08
C ILE A 146 5.27 -2.10 3.59
N GLU A 147 5.31 -0.99 2.86
CA GLU A 147 5.59 -1.02 1.43
C GLU A 147 7.10 -1.13 1.14
N ASN A 148 7.44 -2.00 0.19
CA ASN A 148 8.78 -2.04 -0.40
C ASN A 148 8.92 -0.90 -1.41
N VAL A 149 9.69 0.12 -1.04
CA VAL A 149 9.87 1.36 -1.83
C VAL A 149 11.35 1.69 -2.05
N TRP A 150 11.64 2.70 -2.87
CA TRP A 150 13.02 3.16 -3.13
C TRP A 150 13.57 4.05 -2.01
N ASN A 151 13.66 3.50 -0.82
CA ASN A 151 14.09 4.19 0.41
C ASN A 151 15.40 3.65 1.00
N LYS A 152 16.07 2.74 0.31
CA LYS A 152 17.34 2.07 0.72
C LYS A 152 17.20 1.17 1.96
N PHE A 153 15.97 0.74 2.29
CA PHE A 153 15.68 -0.09 3.44
C PHE A 153 14.78 -1.27 3.05
N LEU A 154 14.97 -2.44 3.66
CA LEU A 154 14.29 -3.70 3.31
C LEU A 154 14.36 -4.02 1.81
N LEU A 155 15.59 -4.09 1.27
CA LEU A 155 15.83 -4.16 -0.18
C LEU A 155 15.64 -5.56 -0.80
N ASN A 156 15.43 -6.59 0.00
CA ASN A 156 15.24 -7.95 -0.47
C ASN A 156 14.23 -8.73 0.38
N PRO A 157 13.63 -9.82 -0.17
CA PRO A 157 12.56 -10.53 0.53
C PRO A 157 12.99 -11.26 1.81
N LYS A 158 14.28 -11.62 1.92
CA LYS A 158 14.80 -12.25 3.15
C LYS A 158 14.79 -11.23 4.29
N GLU A 159 15.32 -10.05 4.04
CA GLU A 159 15.39 -8.97 5.00
C GLU A 159 13.99 -8.48 5.41
N ALA A 160 13.09 -8.28 4.45
CA ALA A 160 11.70 -7.92 4.71
C ALA A 160 10.99 -8.98 5.57
N ARG A 161 11.19 -10.27 5.30
CA ARG A 161 10.67 -11.36 6.12
C ARG A 161 11.23 -11.34 7.53
N GLU A 162 12.56 -11.22 7.66
CA GLU A 162 13.22 -11.19 8.98
C GLU A 162 12.73 -10.02 9.82
N PHE A 163 12.48 -8.86 9.20
CA PHE A 163 11.93 -7.70 9.88
C PHE A 163 10.52 -7.96 10.42
N VAL A 164 9.58 -8.39 9.57
CA VAL A 164 8.19 -8.62 10.02
C VAL A 164 8.11 -9.78 11.02
N ASP A 165 8.94 -10.81 10.88
CA ASP A 165 9.03 -11.89 11.87
C ASP A 165 9.57 -11.39 13.23
N ALA A 166 10.51 -10.44 13.22
CA ALA A 166 11.04 -9.83 14.45
C ALA A 166 10.01 -8.92 15.16
N VAL A 167 9.00 -8.39 14.45
CA VAL A 167 7.87 -7.68 15.09
C VAL A 167 7.10 -8.64 15.99
N GLY A 168 6.91 -9.90 15.56
CA GLY A 168 6.29 -10.95 16.33
C GLY A 168 4.77 -10.80 16.48
N ASN A 169 4.11 -10.15 15.52
CA ASN A 169 2.65 -9.96 15.50
C ASN A 169 2.15 -9.99 14.05
N ASP A 170 1.14 -10.83 13.79
CA ASP A 170 0.60 -11.05 12.44
C ASP A 170 -0.15 -9.84 11.85
N TRP A 171 -0.44 -8.81 12.63
CA TRP A 171 -1.07 -7.57 12.14
C TRP A 171 -0.08 -6.58 11.53
N VAL A 172 1.21 -6.90 11.51
CA VAL A 172 2.23 -6.18 10.74
C VAL A 172 2.77 -7.11 9.65
N GLY A 173 2.82 -6.64 8.42
CA GLY A 173 3.31 -7.40 7.28
C GLY A 173 3.77 -6.49 6.15
N ILE A 174 3.74 -7.00 4.92
CA ILE A 174 4.23 -6.29 3.74
C ILE A 174 3.05 -5.88 2.84
N TYR A 175 3.06 -4.65 2.40
CA TYR A 175 2.31 -4.18 1.25
C TYR A 175 3.23 -4.32 0.03
N LEU A 176 3.01 -5.34 -0.78
CA LEU A 176 3.93 -5.71 -1.86
C LEU A 176 3.67 -4.86 -3.11
N ASP A 177 4.61 -4.01 -3.50
CA ASP A 177 4.63 -3.41 -4.84
C ASP A 177 5.44 -4.28 -5.80
N THR A 178 4.86 -4.65 -6.95
CA THR A 178 5.47 -5.60 -7.89
C THR A 178 6.62 -5.00 -8.70
N ALA A 179 6.73 -3.68 -8.81
CA ALA A 179 7.72 -3.02 -9.64
C ALA A 179 8.86 -2.35 -8.87
N ASN A 180 8.61 -1.87 -7.64
CA ASN A 180 9.63 -1.16 -6.87
C ASN A 180 10.91 -1.98 -6.65
N MET A 181 10.79 -3.32 -6.49
CA MET A 181 11.95 -4.19 -6.36
C MET A 181 12.60 -4.57 -7.70
N MET A 182 11.95 -4.33 -8.84
CA MET A 182 12.46 -4.80 -10.15
C MET A 182 13.76 -4.12 -10.57
N PHE A 183 14.13 -3.03 -9.92
CA PHE A 183 15.42 -2.41 -10.12
C PHE A 183 16.61 -3.35 -9.79
N TYR A 184 16.44 -4.26 -8.81
CA TYR A 184 17.48 -5.17 -8.32
C TYR A 184 16.97 -6.56 -7.89
N GLY A 185 15.72 -6.89 -8.20
CA GLY A 185 15.11 -8.17 -7.80
C GLY A 185 13.98 -8.61 -8.73
N TYR A 186 13.16 -9.52 -8.25
CA TYR A 186 12.05 -10.15 -8.98
C TYR A 186 10.82 -10.26 -8.06
N PRO A 187 9.63 -9.80 -8.47
CA PRO A 187 8.42 -9.87 -7.64
C PRO A 187 8.07 -11.31 -7.20
N GLU A 188 8.32 -12.30 -8.06
CA GLU A 188 8.08 -13.73 -7.76
C GLU A 188 8.93 -14.24 -6.58
N HIS A 189 10.15 -13.72 -6.43
CA HIS A 189 11.01 -14.05 -5.30
C HIS A 189 10.47 -13.45 -3.99
N TRP A 190 9.90 -12.24 -4.06
CA TRP A 190 9.27 -11.60 -2.92
C TRP A 190 8.01 -12.35 -2.50
N ILE A 191 7.14 -12.71 -3.45
CA ILE A 191 5.92 -13.47 -3.18
C ILE A 191 6.24 -14.79 -2.49
N ARG A 192 7.15 -15.59 -3.08
CA ARG A 192 7.57 -16.87 -2.50
C ARG A 192 8.27 -16.73 -1.14
N GLY A 193 9.04 -15.67 -0.95
CA GLY A 193 9.78 -15.41 0.29
C GLY A 193 8.92 -14.89 1.45
N LEU A 194 7.87 -14.13 1.15
CA LEU A 194 7.02 -13.47 2.15
C LEU A 194 5.77 -14.27 2.52
N GLN A 195 5.16 -14.97 1.56
CA GLN A 195 3.99 -15.83 1.78
C GLN A 195 2.83 -15.07 2.50
N HIS A 196 2.29 -15.62 3.58
CA HIS A 196 1.19 -15.06 4.39
C HIS A 196 1.47 -13.67 4.99
N ARG A 197 2.72 -13.20 4.94
CA ARG A 197 3.12 -11.87 5.41
C ARG A 197 2.69 -10.75 4.47
N ILE A 198 2.26 -11.09 3.24
CA ILE A 198 1.71 -10.12 2.29
C ILE A 198 0.28 -9.78 2.71
N LYS A 199 0.06 -8.51 3.05
CA LYS A 199 -1.25 -7.99 3.47
C LYS A 199 -2.05 -7.42 2.30
N ARG A 200 -1.36 -6.70 1.38
CA ARG A 200 -1.91 -6.12 0.15
C ARG A 200 -0.87 -6.13 -0.96
N VAL A 201 -1.33 -5.89 -2.20
CA VAL A 201 -0.46 -5.89 -3.38
C VAL A 201 -0.76 -4.66 -4.24
N HIS A 202 0.28 -3.86 -4.52
CA HIS A 202 0.27 -2.90 -5.61
C HIS A 202 0.77 -3.54 -6.90
N PHE A 203 0.00 -3.39 -7.98
CA PHE A 203 0.42 -3.73 -9.33
C PHE A 203 1.01 -2.51 -10.01
N LYS A 204 2.25 -2.64 -10.39
CA LYS A 204 3.04 -1.64 -11.09
C LYS A 204 3.99 -2.38 -12.02
N ASP A 205 4.43 -1.77 -13.08
CA ASP A 205 5.33 -2.42 -14.05
C ASP A 205 6.57 -1.59 -14.33
N PHE A 206 7.63 -2.23 -14.77
CA PHE A 206 8.94 -1.62 -14.86
C PHE A 206 9.77 -2.20 -16.01
N VAL A 207 10.41 -1.34 -16.79
CA VAL A 207 11.39 -1.74 -17.81
C VAL A 207 12.80 -1.67 -17.21
N ARG A 208 13.43 -2.82 -17.00
CA ARG A 208 14.75 -2.95 -16.34
C ARG A 208 15.86 -2.21 -17.10
N GLN A 209 15.88 -2.36 -18.43
CA GLN A 209 16.91 -1.72 -19.26
C GLN A 209 16.82 -0.19 -19.20
N LYS A 210 15.62 0.35 -19.22
CA LYS A 210 15.36 1.80 -19.18
C LYS A 210 15.30 2.37 -17.76
N ARG A 211 15.17 1.50 -16.75
CA ARG A 211 15.02 1.86 -15.34
C ARG A 211 13.86 2.82 -15.07
N ASN A 212 12.72 2.58 -15.70
CA ASN A 212 11.53 3.41 -15.53
C ASN A 212 10.27 2.57 -15.37
N PHE A 213 9.30 3.14 -14.63
CA PHE A 213 7.94 2.61 -14.55
C PHE A 213 7.21 2.83 -15.87
N VAL A 214 6.34 1.89 -16.21
CA VAL A 214 5.53 1.88 -17.42
C VAL A 214 4.11 1.39 -17.11
N PRO A 215 3.15 1.57 -18.03
CA PRO A 215 1.84 0.96 -17.90
C PRO A 215 1.93 -0.56 -17.71
N LEU A 216 0.97 -1.15 -17.01
CA LEU A 216 0.91 -2.59 -16.77
C LEU A 216 1.00 -3.36 -18.10
N MET A 217 1.77 -4.43 -18.15
CA MET A 217 2.04 -5.28 -19.33
C MET A 217 2.94 -4.66 -20.40
N ASP A 218 3.43 -3.45 -20.21
CA ASP A 218 4.42 -2.82 -21.11
C ASP A 218 5.87 -2.98 -20.58
N GLY A 219 6.04 -3.56 -19.38
CA GLY A 219 7.31 -3.78 -18.71
C GLY A 219 7.82 -5.21 -18.78
N ASP A 220 8.77 -5.49 -17.89
CA ASP A 220 9.46 -6.80 -17.81
C ASP A 220 8.89 -7.70 -16.70
N THR A 221 7.73 -7.37 -16.13
CA THR A 221 7.08 -8.20 -15.10
C THR A 221 6.50 -9.47 -15.74
N ASP A 222 6.89 -10.63 -15.22
CA ASP A 222 6.25 -11.91 -15.59
C ASP A 222 4.94 -12.05 -14.82
N TRP A 223 3.87 -11.49 -15.40
CA TRP A 223 2.56 -11.48 -14.77
C TRP A 223 1.99 -12.88 -14.53
N ALA A 224 2.28 -13.83 -15.41
CA ALA A 224 1.84 -15.21 -15.21
C ALA A 224 2.47 -15.84 -13.96
N GLU A 225 3.79 -15.66 -13.77
CA GLU A 225 4.50 -16.12 -12.57
C GLU A 225 4.10 -15.34 -11.31
N VAL A 226 3.85 -14.02 -11.40
CA VAL A 226 3.32 -13.22 -10.29
C VAL A 226 1.96 -13.77 -9.85
N MET A 227 1.03 -13.96 -10.78
CA MET A 227 -0.31 -14.46 -10.47
C MET A 227 -0.30 -15.89 -9.96
N LYS A 228 0.55 -16.75 -10.56
CA LYS A 228 0.78 -18.10 -10.04
C LYS A 228 1.29 -18.06 -8.60
N GLY A 229 2.31 -17.23 -8.33
CA GLY A 229 2.88 -17.09 -6.99
C GLY A 229 1.85 -16.63 -5.95
N LEU A 230 1.03 -15.63 -6.27
CA LEU A 230 -0.04 -15.15 -5.38
C LEU A 230 -1.07 -16.25 -5.08
N ARG A 231 -1.49 -17.03 -6.09
CA ARG A 231 -2.38 -18.17 -5.89
C ARG A 231 -1.74 -19.28 -5.05
N ASP A 232 -0.47 -19.60 -5.30
CA ASP A 232 0.27 -20.65 -4.59
C ASP A 232 0.37 -20.38 -3.08
N ILE A 233 0.42 -19.08 -2.68
CA ILE A 233 0.43 -18.68 -1.26
C ILE A 233 -0.98 -18.47 -0.68
N GLY A 234 -2.04 -18.69 -1.47
CA GLY A 234 -3.42 -18.50 -1.05
C GLY A 234 -3.87 -17.04 -0.93
N TYR A 235 -3.18 -16.11 -1.60
CA TYR A 235 -3.60 -14.71 -1.60
C TYR A 235 -4.84 -14.54 -2.48
N ASP A 236 -5.96 -14.15 -1.88
CA ASP A 236 -7.24 -13.90 -2.55
C ASP A 236 -7.91 -12.62 -2.04
N ARG A 237 -7.17 -11.53 -2.07
CA ARG A 237 -7.63 -10.21 -1.62
C ARG A 237 -7.63 -9.23 -2.80
N TYR A 238 -7.28 -7.98 -2.53
CA TYR A 238 -7.25 -6.92 -3.53
C TYR A 238 -5.87 -6.81 -4.20
N VAL A 239 -5.88 -6.55 -5.50
CA VAL A 239 -4.71 -6.09 -6.26
C VAL A 239 -5.02 -4.69 -6.78
N ILE A 240 -4.18 -3.72 -6.42
CA ILE A 240 -4.42 -2.29 -6.62
C ILE A 240 -3.34 -1.76 -7.55
N HIS A 241 -3.69 -1.15 -8.68
CA HIS A 241 -2.66 -0.56 -9.50
C HIS A 241 -2.26 0.84 -9.06
N GLU A 242 -0.99 1.16 -9.27
CA GLU A 242 -0.39 2.46 -9.01
C GLU A 242 0.28 3.04 -10.27
N VAL A 243 -0.49 3.16 -11.36
CA VAL A 243 -0.04 3.74 -12.64
C VAL A 243 -0.75 5.04 -12.89
N GLY A 244 -0.03 6.16 -12.83
CA GLY A 244 -0.57 7.48 -13.12
C GLY A 244 -1.00 7.66 -14.57
N GLY A 245 -1.83 8.65 -14.83
CA GLY A 245 -2.33 8.98 -16.16
C GLY A 245 -3.71 9.62 -16.14
N ASP A 246 -4.20 9.96 -17.31
CA ASP A 246 -5.55 10.51 -17.49
C ASP A 246 -6.64 9.43 -17.37
N ARG A 247 -7.89 9.84 -17.53
CA ARG A 247 -9.05 8.94 -17.45
C ARG A 247 -8.95 7.75 -18.41
N ASP A 248 -8.51 7.97 -19.64
CA ASP A 248 -8.42 6.90 -20.64
C ASP A 248 -7.35 5.87 -20.25
N MET A 249 -6.22 6.33 -19.69
CA MET A 249 -5.20 5.47 -19.10
C MET A 249 -5.78 4.65 -17.93
N GLN A 250 -6.58 5.24 -17.04
CA GLN A 250 -7.18 4.49 -15.93
C GLN A 250 -8.13 3.40 -16.43
N ILE A 251 -8.93 3.66 -17.46
CA ILE A 251 -9.80 2.66 -18.10
C ILE A 251 -8.97 1.54 -18.74
N GLU A 252 -7.88 1.88 -19.40
CA GLU A 252 -6.97 0.88 -19.99
C GLU A 252 -6.29 0.02 -18.92
N MET A 253 -5.86 0.63 -17.79
CA MET A 253 -5.26 -0.13 -16.68
C MET A 253 -6.24 -1.12 -16.07
N ALA A 254 -7.51 -0.75 -15.91
CA ALA A 254 -8.55 -1.67 -15.43
C ALA A 254 -8.71 -2.90 -16.35
N LYS A 255 -8.67 -2.71 -17.67
CA LYS A 255 -8.72 -3.81 -18.64
C LYS A 255 -7.51 -4.72 -18.52
N ARG A 256 -6.30 -4.14 -18.42
CA ARG A 256 -5.06 -4.90 -18.26
C ARG A 256 -5.03 -5.65 -16.93
N MET A 257 -5.50 -5.08 -15.84
CA MET A 257 -5.63 -5.77 -14.56
C MET A 257 -6.54 -6.99 -14.64
N LYS A 258 -7.69 -6.88 -15.33
CA LYS A 258 -8.58 -8.02 -15.57
C LYS A 258 -7.88 -9.15 -16.35
N GLN A 259 -7.05 -8.79 -17.34
CA GLN A 259 -6.25 -9.76 -18.11
C GLN A 259 -5.21 -10.43 -17.22
N ILE A 260 -4.49 -9.65 -16.40
CA ILE A 260 -3.47 -10.16 -15.48
C ILE A 260 -4.09 -11.12 -14.46
N VAL A 261 -5.18 -10.74 -13.82
CA VAL A 261 -5.84 -11.59 -12.80
C VAL A 261 -6.38 -12.89 -13.40
N ALA A 262 -6.70 -12.89 -14.69
CA ALA A 262 -7.18 -14.09 -15.42
C ALA A 262 -6.04 -15.04 -15.88
N MET A 263 -4.75 -14.63 -15.82
CA MET A 263 -3.60 -15.49 -16.11
C MET A 263 -3.43 -16.56 -15.03
#